data_8325e3662c91decf05743ccd8e084efd
#
_entry.id   8325e3662c91decf05743ccd8e084efd
#
_cell.length_a   1.000
_cell.length_b   1.000
_cell.length_c   1.000
_cell.angle_alpha   90.00
_cell.angle_beta   90.00
_cell.angle_gamma   90.00
#
_symmetry.space_group_name_H-M   'P 1'
#
loop_
_entity.id
_entity.type
_entity.pdbx_description
1 polymer ?
#
loop_
_entity_poly.entity_id
_entity_poly.type
_entity_poly.pdbx_seq_one_letter_code
_entity_poly.pdbx_strand_id
1 'polypeptide(L)'
;MHDAFDFVMTEHAAWQQADGGAQRVFALNDGGRWLATLQDGRLTLDRLSGAGVEPVRDVFTTPKVFAGVPELATSLRSLGSVVRFRNADLWDAIGTSIIRQVIRAGQSKKLYRAFCRAHGEKVALPDGNSYALFPAPEVVLGLSDDQFSSHGMAFKRRPLKAAAEAYLEHGAKWRELAPDTLIAELQSVPRIGPWTAHATVADWSNEWSLYPYADLAVRTWAKRAAPSHDWPADEPAFGQTWRALAGEHLCSLTLLTLAWGSQHGDIG
;
A
#
# COMPACT_ATOMS: atom_id res chain seq x y z
N MET A 1 -9.90 24.05 -1.45
CA MET A 1 -8.49 24.40 -1.78
C MET A 1 -7.99 23.25 -2.63
N HIS A 2 -7.72 23.47 -3.93
CA HIS A 2 -7.18 22.40 -4.77
C HIS A 2 -5.69 22.29 -4.43
N ASP A 3 -5.30 21.23 -3.71
CA ASP A 3 -3.90 20.93 -3.53
C ASP A 3 -3.33 20.61 -4.92
N ALA A 4 -2.41 21.43 -5.38
CA ALA A 4 -1.70 21.18 -6.63
C ALA A 4 -0.75 20.00 -6.41
N PHE A 5 -0.97 18.91 -7.14
CA PHE A 5 -0.08 17.75 -7.20
C PHE A 5 0.10 17.33 -8.66
N ASP A 6 1.20 16.64 -8.94
CA ASP A 6 1.54 16.21 -10.29
C ASP A 6 1.18 14.74 -10.52
N PHE A 7 1.18 13.93 -9.45
CA PHE A 7 0.91 12.50 -9.53
C PHE A 7 0.18 11.95 -8.29
N VAL A 8 -0.81 11.08 -8.50
CA VAL A 8 -1.46 10.28 -7.44
C VAL A 8 -0.97 8.85 -7.54
N MET A 9 -0.42 8.33 -6.46
CA MET A 9 0.06 6.96 -6.37
C MET A 9 -1.11 5.98 -6.21
N THR A 10 -1.41 5.21 -7.25
CA THR A 10 -2.55 4.27 -7.33
C THR A 10 -2.11 2.80 -7.33
N GLU A 11 -0.94 2.50 -6.79
CA GLU A 11 -0.36 1.14 -6.79
C GLU A 11 -1.06 0.16 -5.86
N HIS A 12 -1.75 0.64 -4.82
CA HIS A 12 -2.49 -0.23 -3.92
C HIS A 12 -3.58 -1.00 -4.67
N ALA A 13 -3.77 -2.29 -4.34
CA ALA A 13 -4.67 -3.18 -5.07
C ALA A 13 -6.14 -2.75 -5.06
N ALA A 14 -6.53 -1.97 -4.07
CA ALA A 14 -7.87 -1.38 -3.94
C ALA A 14 -8.18 -0.32 -5.01
N TRP A 15 -7.18 0.34 -5.59
CA TRP A 15 -7.44 1.19 -6.75
C TRP A 15 -7.87 0.33 -7.95
N GLN A 16 -9.03 0.60 -8.50
CA GLN A 16 -9.60 -0.10 -9.65
C GLN A 16 -9.65 0.83 -10.85
N GLN A 17 -9.47 0.26 -12.04
CA GLN A 17 -9.64 1.03 -13.28
C GLN A 17 -11.11 1.43 -13.43
N ALA A 18 -11.34 2.67 -13.81
CA ALA A 18 -12.62 3.25 -14.16
C ALA A 18 -12.46 3.98 -15.50
N ASP A 19 -13.56 4.39 -16.12
CA ASP A 19 -13.55 5.07 -17.42
C ASP A 19 -12.62 6.29 -17.42
N GLY A 20 -11.49 6.17 -18.12
CA GLY A 20 -10.48 7.23 -18.23
C GLY A 20 -9.59 7.45 -17.01
N GLY A 21 -9.62 6.56 -15.99
CA GLY A 21 -8.84 6.77 -14.78
C GLY A 21 -8.86 5.63 -13.77
N ALA A 22 -8.86 5.95 -12.50
CA ALA A 22 -8.87 5.00 -11.40
C ALA A 22 -9.79 5.47 -10.26
N GLN A 23 -10.38 4.52 -9.54
CA GLN A 23 -11.22 4.79 -8.38
C GLN A 23 -10.91 3.87 -7.21
N ARG A 24 -11.13 4.36 -5.99
CA ARG A 24 -10.99 3.60 -4.74
C ARG A 24 -12.04 4.05 -3.74
N VAL A 25 -12.70 3.09 -3.09
CA VAL A 25 -13.54 3.37 -1.91
C VAL A 25 -12.68 3.20 -0.66
N PHE A 26 -12.75 4.19 0.22
CA PHE A 26 -12.18 4.16 1.55
C PHE A 26 -13.29 3.89 2.57
N ALA A 27 -13.12 2.85 3.38
CA ALA A 27 -13.95 2.55 4.52
C ALA A 27 -13.21 3.02 5.78
N LEU A 28 -13.75 4.02 6.46
CA LEU A 28 -13.15 4.60 7.65
C LEU A 28 -13.70 3.91 8.92
N ASN A 29 -12.91 3.91 9.98
CA ASN A 29 -13.30 3.29 11.26
C ASN A 29 -14.49 3.98 11.94
N ASP A 30 -14.77 5.23 11.61
CA ASP A 30 -15.94 6.00 12.08
C ASP A 30 -17.23 5.68 11.31
N GLY A 31 -17.19 4.73 10.37
CA GLY A 31 -18.30 4.34 9.51
C GLY A 31 -18.42 5.16 8.23
N GLY A 32 -17.56 6.16 8.02
CA GLY A 32 -17.52 6.95 6.80
C GLY A 32 -17.12 6.09 5.59
N ARG A 33 -17.78 6.34 4.45
CA ARG A 33 -17.43 5.75 3.14
C ARG A 33 -17.16 6.87 2.17
N TRP A 34 -16.01 6.85 1.53
CA TRP A 34 -15.56 7.88 0.59
C TRP A 34 -15.11 7.25 -0.72
N LEU A 35 -15.48 7.86 -1.83
CA LEU A 35 -15.00 7.51 -3.17
C LEU A 35 -13.93 8.51 -3.58
N ALA A 36 -12.72 8.04 -3.82
CA ALA A 36 -11.71 8.79 -4.54
C ALA A 36 -11.76 8.41 -6.01
N THR A 37 -11.86 9.39 -6.89
CA THR A 37 -11.81 9.21 -8.34
C THR A 37 -10.68 10.04 -8.90
N LEU A 38 -9.77 9.39 -9.62
CA LEU A 38 -8.71 10.02 -10.38
C LEU A 38 -9.05 9.91 -11.86
N GLN A 39 -9.35 11.03 -12.51
CA GLN A 39 -9.69 11.09 -13.92
C GLN A 39 -9.02 12.30 -14.55
N ASP A 40 -8.37 12.11 -15.69
CA ASP A 40 -7.66 13.17 -16.43
C ASP A 40 -6.69 14.00 -15.55
N GLY A 41 -5.99 13.33 -14.63
CA GLY A 41 -5.07 13.96 -13.68
C GLY A 41 -5.77 14.71 -12.53
N ARG A 42 -7.10 14.72 -12.48
CA ARG A 42 -7.88 15.37 -11.42
C ARG A 42 -8.34 14.34 -10.39
N LEU A 43 -8.04 14.60 -9.13
CA LEU A 43 -8.53 13.82 -7.99
C LEU A 43 -9.77 14.48 -7.39
N THR A 44 -10.84 13.71 -7.23
CA THR A 44 -12.03 14.10 -6.47
C THR A 44 -12.25 13.15 -5.30
N LEU A 45 -12.89 13.65 -4.26
CA LEU A 45 -13.29 12.89 -3.07
C LEU A 45 -14.76 13.15 -2.80
N ASP A 46 -15.57 12.11 -2.96
CA ASP A 46 -17.00 12.17 -2.77
C ASP A 46 -17.40 11.29 -1.59
N ARG A 47 -18.18 11.87 -0.66
CA ARG A 47 -18.72 11.11 0.46
C ARG A 47 -19.90 10.25 -0.03
N LEU A 48 -19.78 8.93 0.13
CA LEU A 48 -20.84 8.00 -0.23
C LEU A 48 -21.84 7.81 0.91
N SER A 49 -21.35 7.70 2.15
CA SER A 49 -22.20 7.50 3.33
C SER A 49 -21.46 7.78 4.63
N GLY A 50 -22.22 7.81 5.74
CA GLY A 50 -21.68 8.02 7.06
C GLY A 50 -21.26 9.47 7.35
N ALA A 51 -20.79 9.70 8.56
CA ALA A 51 -20.16 10.93 9.00
C ALA A 51 -18.64 10.73 9.03
N GLY A 52 -17.87 11.76 9.34
CA GLY A 52 -16.44 11.64 9.55
C GLY A 52 -15.61 12.51 8.62
N VAL A 53 -14.31 12.44 8.81
CA VAL A 53 -13.31 13.22 8.08
C VAL A 53 -12.97 12.55 6.74
N GLU A 54 -12.37 13.31 5.84
CA GLU A 54 -11.84 12.76 4.59
C GLU A 54 -10.70 11.78 4.83
N PRO A 55 -10.49 10.80 3.92
CA PRO A 55 -9.30 9.94 3.95
C PRO A 55 -8.01 10.77 3.98
N VAL A 56 -7.12 10.42 4.89
CA VAL A 56 -5.85 11.13 5.04
C VAL A 56 -4.94 10.86 3.86
N ARG A 57 -4.37 11.92 3.32
CA ARG A 57 -3.37 11.88 2.25
C ARG A 57 -2.14 12.69 2.61
N ASP A 58 -1.00 12.23 2.18
CA ASP A 58 0.27 12.92 2.34
C ASP A 58 0.86 13.25 0.98
N VAL A 59 1.62 14.35 0.92
CA VAL A 59 2.29 14.83 -0.30
C VAL A 59 3.79 14.64 -0.13
N PHE A 60 4.40 13.97 -1.10
CA PHE A 60 5.83 13.68 -1.13
C PHE A 60 6.49 14.39 -2.30
N THR A 61 7.61 15.04 -2.03
CA THR A 61 8.43 15.71 -3.05
C THR A 61 9.88 15.30 -2.91
N THR A 62 10.62 15.29 -4.02
CA THR A 62 12.06 15.03 -3.96
C THR A 62 12.76 16.14 -3.20
N PRO A 63 13.56 15.83 -2.18
CA PRO A 63 14.30 16.84 -1.41
C PRO A 63 15.15 17.73 -2.31
N LYS A 64 15.15 19.04 -2.04
CA LYS A 64 15.91 20.02 -2.80
C LYS A 64 17.42 19.75 -2.72
N VAL A 65 17.88 19.34 -1.55
CA VAL A 65 19.27 18.99 -1.26
C VAL A 65 19.36 17.47 -1.13
N PHE A 66 19.50 16.79 -2.25
CA PHE A 66 19.79 15.37 -2.31
C PHE A 66 21.00 15.19 -3.25
N ALA A 67 22.18 15.15 -2.67
CA ALA A 67 23.45 15.13 -3.40
C ALA A 67 24.02 13.72 -3.62
N GLY A 68 23.43 12.69 -3.00
CA GLY A 68 24.03 11.36 -2.96
C GLY A 68 24.14 10.67 -4.32
N VAL A 69 23.06 10.71 -5.13
CA VAL A 69 23.03 10.11 -6.48
C VAL A 69 22.26 11.05 -7.40
N PRO A 70 22.95 11.93 -8.17
CA PRO A 70 22.30 12.96 -9.02
C PRO A 70 21.32 12.37 -10.04
N GLU A 71 21.64 11.22 -10.63
CA GLU A 71 20.79 10.52 -11.60
C GLU A 71 19.46 10.09 -10.97
N LEU A 72 19.49 9.48 -9.76
CA LEU A 72 18.31 9.14 -8.98
C LEU A 72 17.49 10.40 -8.67
N ALA A 73 18.13 11.45 -8.19
CA ALA A 73 17.48 12.71 -7.90
C ALA A 73 16.74 13.29 -9.12
N THR A 74 17.35 13.22 -10.31
CA THR A 74 16.74 13.68 -11.56
C THR A 74 15.51 12.84 -11.91
N SER A 75 15.61 11.52 -11.82
CA SER A 75 14.51 10.61 -12.08
C SER A 75 13.34 10.83 -11.12
N LEU A 76 13.61 10.99 -9.82
CA LEU A 76 12.56 11.22 -8.84
C LEU A 76 11.91 12.60 -8.96
N ARG A 77 12.69 13.64 -9.33
CA ARG A 77 12.14 14.98 -9.56
C ARG A 77 11.18 15.03 -10.74
N SER A 78 11.30 14.15 -11.73
CA SER A 78 10.35 14.08 -12.85
C SER A 78 8.93 13.73 -12.43
N LEU A 79 8.74 13.17 -11.23
CA LEU A 79 7.42 12.88 -10.65
C LEU A 79 6.69 14.14 -10.17
N GLY A 80 7.43 15.25 -9.92
CA GLY A 80 6.87 16.41 -9.24
C GLY A 80 6.46 16.12 -7.81
N SER A 81 5.26 16.53 -7.44
CA SER A 81 4.62 16.24 -6.16
C SER A 81 3.74 14.99 -6.26
N VAL A 82 3.99 14.03 -5.38
CA VAL A 82 3.28 12.74 -5.34
C VAL A 82 2.32 12.71 -4.16
N VAL A 83 1.04 12.54 -4.44
CA VAL A 83 0.03 12.30 -3.41
C VAL A 83 -0.14 10.81 -3.18
N ARG A 84 -0.15 10.40 -1.92
CA ARG A 84 -0.52 9.05 -1.51
C ARG A 84 -1.51 9.08 -0.35
N PHE A 85 -2.60 8.34 -0.48
CA PHE A 85 -3.52 8.11 0.62
C PHE A 85 -2.94 7.09 1.60
N ARG A 86 -3.09 7.35 2.90
CA ARG A 86 -2.92 6.32 3.92
C ARG A 86 -3.99 5.25 3.73
N ASN A 87 -3.67 4.02 4.06
CA ASN A 87 -4.73 3.02 4.11
C ASN A 87 -5.64 3.32 5.31
N ALA A 88 -6.91 3.60 5.05
CA ALA A 88 -7.85 4.00 6.09
C ALA A 88 -8.32 2.84 6.98
N ASP A 89 -8.06 1.60 6.55
CA ASP A 89 -8.40 0.37 7.27
C ASP A 89 -7.14 -0.46 7.55
N LEU A 90 -6.78 -0.58 8.83
CA LEU A 90 -5.62 -1.37 9.25
C LEU A 90 -5.78 -2.86 8.89
N TRP A 91 -7.01 -3.38 8.94
CA TRP A 91 -7.27 -4.76 8.53
C TRP A 91 -7.00 -4.97 7.03
N ASP A 92 -7.43 -4.06 6.18
CA ASP A 92 -7.09 -4.09 4.75
C ASP A 92 -5.58 -3.99 4.51
N ALA A 93 -4.87 -3.13 5.25
CA ALA A 93 -3.41 -3.03 5.16
C ALA A 93 -2.70 -4.36 5.53
N ILE A 94 -3.15 -5.04 6.59
CA ILE A 94 -2.65 -6.36 7.00
C ILE A 94 -2.93 -7.38 5.89
N GLY A 95 -4.18 -7.48 5.44
CA GLY A 95 -4.61 -8.43 4.42
C GLY A 95 -3.88 -8.25 3.10
N THR A 96 -3.74 -7.00 2.64
CA THR A 96 -2.99 -6.65 1.43
C THR A 96 -1.53 -7.07 1.53
N SER A 97 -0.87 -6.79 2.67
CA SER A 97 0.54 -7.18 2.88
C SER A 97 0.70 -8.70 2.91
N ILE A 98 -0.23 -9.45 3.53
CA ILE A 98 -0.22 -10.93 3.50
C ILE A 98 -0.39 -11.44 2.07
N ILE A 99 -1.29 -10.89 1.28
CA ILE A 99 -1.50 -11.31 -0.11
C ILE A 99 -0.25 -11.07 -0.96
N ARG A 100 0.47 -9.98 -0.71
CA ARG A 100 1.71 -9.62 -1.42
C ARG A 100 2.92 -10.52 -1.12
N GLN A 101 2.90 -11.29 -0.02
CA GLN A 101 4.01 -12.20 0.31
C GLN A 101 4.38 -13.10 -0.87
N VAL A 102 5.67 -13.13 -1.26
CA VAL A 102 6.26 -14.10 -2.19
C VAL A 102 5.64 -14.14 -3.59
N ILE A 103 4.90 -13.12 -4.01
CA ILE A 103 4.32 -13.04 -5.36
C ILE A 103 4.55 -11.69 -6.01
N ARG A 104 4.46 -11.65 -7.35
CA ARG A 104 4.62 -10.41 -8.13
C ARG A 104 3.45 -9.45 -7.88
N ALA A 105 3.71 -8.15 -7.99
CA ALA A 105 2.73 -7.09 -7.74
C ALA A 105 1.45 -7.24 -8.60
N GLY A 106 1.58 -7.51 -9.88
CA GLY A 106 0.43 -7.72 -10.78
C GLY A 106 -0.44 -8.90 -10.36
N GLN A 107 0.18 -10.02 -9.92
CA GLN A 107 -0.54 -11.18 -9.43
C GLN A 107 -1.25 -10.88 -8.09
N SER A 108 -0.58 -10.19 -7.17
CA SER A 108 -1.19 -9.84 -5.89
C SER A 108 -2.42 -8.92 -6.05
N LYS A 109 -2.38 -7.96 -6.98
CA LYS A 109 -3.52 -7.12 -7.32
C LYS A 109 -4.71 -7.94 -7.86
N LYS A 110 -4.44 -8.91 -8.74
CA LYS A 110 -5.48 -9.81 -9.28
C LYS A 110 -6.13 -10.64 -8.17
N LEU A 111 -5.32 -11.25 -7.30
CA LEU A 111 -5.82 -12.05 -6.17
C LEU A 111 -6.62 -11.20 -5.18
N TYR A 112 -6.11 -10.05 -4.77
CA TYR A 112 -6.80 -9.13 -3.88
C TYR A 112 -8.17 -8.75 -4.43
N ARG A 113 -8.24 -8.29 -5.67
CA ARG A 113 -9.51 -7.86 -6.30
C ARG A 113 -10.49 -9.01 -6.48
N ALA A 114 -10.02 -10.21 -6.84
CA ALA A 114 -10.87 -11.39 -6.93
C ALA A 114 -11.44 -11.78 -5.57
N PHE A 115 -10.62 -11.73 -4.52
CA PHE A 115 -11.03 -12.04 -3.15
C PHE A 115 -12.04 -11.03 -2.61
N CYS A 116 -11.81 -9.73 -2.83
CA CYS A 116 -12.77 -8.69 -2.48
C CYS A 116 -14.12 -8.88 -3.21
N ARG A 117 -14.10 -9.11 -4.53
CA ARG A 117 -15.34 -9.32 -5.30
C ARG A 117 -16.15 -10.52 -4.82
N ALA A 118 -15.48 -11.59 -4.39
CA ALA A 118 -16.15 -12.82 -3.95
C ALA A 118 -16.70 -12.73 -2.52
N HIS A 119 -16.01 -12.05 -1.63
CA HIS A 119 -16.27 -12.15 -0.19
C HIS A 119 -16.42 -10.80 0.53
N GLY A 120 -16.08 -9.69 -0.13
CA GLY A 120 -16.13 -8.37 0.47
C GLY A 120 -17.52 -7.74 0.51
N GLU A 121 -17.72 -6.82 1.44
CA GLU A 121 -18.87 -5.93 1.47
C GLU A 121 -18.95 -5.14 0.17
N LYS A 122 -20.17 -5.02 -0.41
CA LYS A 122 -20.38 -4.23 -1.62
C LYS A 122 -20.95 -2.87 -1.29
N VAL A 123 -20.24 -1.84 -1.72
CA VAL A 123 -20.64 -0.44 -1.60
C VAL A 123 -21.20 0.02 -2.94
N ALA A 124 -22.44 0.55 -2.94
CA ALA A 124 -23.04 1.12 -4.14
C ALA A 124 -22.31 2.40 -4.55
N LEU A 125 -22.04 2.55 -5.84
CA LEU A 125 -21.42 3.75 -6.41
C LEU A 125 -22.49 4.64 -7.10
N PRO A 126 -22.21 5.95 -7.25
CA PRO A 126 -23.15 6.88 -7.90
C PRO A 126 -23.51 6.54 -9.36
N ASP A 127 -22.63 5.82 -10.05
CA ASP A 127 -22.80 5.37 -11.43
C ASP A 127 -23.67 4.10 -11.58
N GLY A 128 -24.21 3.58 -10.47
CA GLY A 128 -25.01 2.35 -10.42
C GLY A 128 -24.18 1.07 -10.31
N ASN A 129 -22.85 1.15 -10.36
CA ASN A 129 -21.95 0.03 -10.13
C ASN A 129 -21.81 -0.26 -8.62
N SER A 130 -21.02 -1.27 -8.29
CA SER A 130 -20.65 -1.59 -6.92
C SER A 130 -19.16 -1.79 -6.76
N TYR A 131 -18.62 -1.32 -5.64
CA TYR A 131 -17.24 -1.52 -5.24
C TYR A 131 -17.19 -2.54 -4.10
N ALA A 132 -16.29 -3.53 -4.20
CA ALA A 132 -16.10 -4.53 -3.16
C ALA A 132 -14.91 -4.16 -2.26
N LEU A 133 -15.17 -3.98 -0.97
CA LEU A 133 -14.17 -3.76 0.07
C LEU A 133 -13.40 -5.06 0.38
N PHE A 134 -12.31 -4.95 1.13
CA PHE A 134 -11.63 -6.13 1.66
C PHE A 134 -12.57 -6.88 2.63
N PRO A 135 -12.65 -8.23 2.57
CA PRO A 135 -13.56 -8.99 3.43
C PRO A 135 -13.27 -8.76 4.91
N ALA A 136 -14.30 -8.56 5.71
CA ALA A 136 -14.19 -8.41 7.16
C ALA A 136 -13.49 -9.62 7.80
N PRO A 137 -12.79 -9.47 8.95
CA PRO A 137 -12.05 -10.56 9.56
C PRO A 137 -12.94 -11.75 9.93
N GLU A 138 -14.19 -11.52 10.33
CA GLU A 138 -15.18 -12.59 10.61
C GLU A 138 -15.49 -13.39 9.34
N VAL A 139 -15.64 -12.73 8.21
CA VAL A 139 -15.86 -13.39 6.91
C VAL A 139 -14.66 -14.27 6.58
N VAL A 140 -13.43 -13.74 6.71
CA VAL A 140 -12.19 -14.48 6.43
C VAL A 140 -12.06 -15.73 7.31
N LEU A 141 -12.45 -15.66 8.58
CA LEU A 141 -12.45 -16.80 9.49
C LEU A 141 -13.44 -17.89 9.06
N GLY A 142 -14.63 -17.48 8.58
CA GLY A 142 -15.68 -18.39 8.14
C GLY A 142 -15.41 -19.12 6.81
N LEU A 143 -14.44 -18.66 5.99
CA LEU A 143 -14.15 -19.28 4.71
C LEU A 143 -13.57 -20.68 4.83
N SER A 144 -14.04 -21.59 3.99
CA SER A 144 -13.51 -22.95 3.86
C SER A 144 -12.19 -22.99 3.10
N ASP A 145 -11.50 -24.13 3.18
CA ASP A 145 -10.28 -24.38 2.42
C ASP A 145 -10.49 -24.31 0.92
N ASP A 146 -11.63 -24.81 0.44
CA ASP A 146 -12.01 -24.80 -0.97
C ASP A 146 -12.28 -23.38 -1.47
N GLN A 147 -12.88 -22.52 -0.64
CA GLN A 147 -13.08 -21.12 -0.99
C GLN A 147 -11.76 -20.36 -1.13
N PHE A 148 -10.77 -20.60 -0.29
CA PHE A 148 -9.43 -20.05 -0.50
C PHE A 148 -8.76 -20.60 -1.75
N SER A 149 -8.87 -21.89 -2.00
CA SER A 149 -8.23 -22.58 -3.12
C SER A 149 -8.80 -22.14 -4.46
N SER A 150 -10.12 -21.96 -4.57
CA SER A 150 -10.81 -21.51 -5.79
C SER A 150 -10.37 -20.12 -6.26
N HIS A 151 -9.85 -19.29 -5.35
CA HIS A 151 -9.30 -17.97 -5.66
C HIS A 151 -7.76 -17.96 -5.77
N GLY A 152 -7.09 -19.11 -5.77
CA GLY A 152 -5.62 -19.18 -5.77
C GLY A 152 -4.98 -18.71 -4.46
N MET A 153 -5.75 -18.68 -3.37
CA MET A 153 -5.37 -18.13 -2.08
C MET A 153 -5.01 -19.22 -1.05
N ALA A 154 -4.87 -20.49 -1.44
CA ALA A 154 -4.58 -21.60 -0.55
C ALA A 154 -3.39 -21.33 0.39
N PHE A 155 -2.29 -20.78 -0.12
CA PHE A 155 -1.11 -20.44 0.67
C PHE A 155 -1.32 -19.25 1.61
N LYS A 156 -2.31 -18.40 1.33
CA LYS A 156 -2.65 -17.21 2.12
C LYS A 156 -3.64 -17.50 3.24
N ARG A 157 -4.33 -18.63 3.20
CA ARG A 157 -5.36 -19.04 4.17
C ARG A 157 -4.86 -18.96 5.62
N ARG A 158 -3.76 -19.67 5.92
CA ARG A 158 -3.25 -19.72 7.28
C ARG A 158 -2.83 -18.37 7.84
N PRO A 159 -2.02 -17.56 7.17
CA PRO A 159 -1.67 -16.24 7.67
C PRO A 159 -2.87 -15.29 7.74
N LEU A 160 -3.81 -15.34 6.79
CA LEU A 160 -5.01 -14.50 6.84
C LEU A 160 -5.94 -14.86 8.01
N LYS A 161 -6.15 -16.16 8.28
CA LYS A 161 -6.96 -16.58 9.43
C LYS A 161 -6.31 -16.22 10.76
N ALA A 162 -5.01 -16.47 10.93
CA ALA A 162 -4.29 -16.09 12.13
C ALA A 162 -4.32 -14.56 12.36
N ALA A 163 -4.15 -13.79 11.28
CA ALA A 163 -4.26 -12.33 11.36
C ALA A 163 -5.69 -11.88 11.69
N ALA A 164 -6.73 -12.54 11.16
CA ALA A 164 -8.12 -12.21 11.45
C ALA A 164 -8.48 -12.47 12.92
N GLU A 165 -8.06 -13.61 13.48
CA GLU A 165 -8.21 -13.92 14.90
C GLU A 165 -7.57 -12.85 15.79
N ALA A 166 -6.30 -12.53 15.53
CA ALA A 166 -5.56 -11.52 16.28
C ALA A 166 -6.16 -10.11 16.12
N TYR A 167 -6.64 -9.78 14.93
CA TYR A 167 -7.25 -8.47 14.68
C TYR A 167 -8.59 -8.30 15.39
N LEU A 168 -9.41 -9.34 15.46
CA LEU A 168 -10.67 -9.31 16.23
C LEU A 168 -10.41 -9.10 17.73
N GLU A 169 -9.34 -9.68 18.26
CA GLU A 169 -8.97 -9.52 19.66
C GLU A 169 -8.29 -8.18 19.97
N HIS A 170 -7.38 -7.74 19.09
CA HIS A 170 -6.46 -6.65 19.40
C HIS A 170 -6.60 -5.44 18.47
N GLY A 171 -7.37 -5.50 17.39
CA GLY A 171 -7.40 -4.48 16.34
C GLY A 171 -7.79 -3.07 16.83
N ALA A 172 -8.66 -2.98 17.85
CA ALA A 172 -8.98 -1.70 18.47
C ALA A 172 -7.75 -1.06 19.14
N LYS A 173 -6.99 -1.84 19.91
CA LYS A 173 -5.74 -1.43 20.54
C LYS A 173 -4.68 -1.10 19.48
N TRP A 174 -4.54 -1.93 18.45
CA TRP A 174 -3.51 -1.77 17.43
C TRP A 174 -3.60 -0.44 16.66
N ARG A 175 -4.80 0.06 16.43
CA ARG A 175 -5.02 1.34 15.74
C ARG A 175 -4.49 2.56 16.51
N GLU A 176 -4.34 2.42 17.83
CA GLU A 176 -3.87 3.50 18.72
C GLU A 176 -2.35 3.40 19.00
N LEU A 177 -1.68 2.34 18.52
CA LEU A 177 -0.26 2.13 18.79
C LEU A 177 0.62 3.02 17.92
N ALA A 178 1.76 3.42 18.48
CA ALA A 178 2.85 3.98 17.69
C ALA A 178 3.35 2.97 16.66
N PRO A 179 3.81 3.41 15.47
CA PRO A 179 4.21 2.52 14.38
C PRO A 179 5.20 1.40 14.77
N ASP A 180 6.25 1.72 15.50
CA ASP A 180 7.25 0.72 15.93
C ASP A 180 6.64 -0.34 16.86
N THR A 181 5.75 0.07 17.76
CA THR A 181 5.03 -0.84 18.66
C THR A 181 4.07 -1.73 17.88
N LEU A 182 3.36 -1.17 16.90
CA LEU A 182 2.48 -1.92 16.01
C LEU A 182 3.25 -2.98 15.20
N ILE A 183 4.45 -2.66 14.71
CA ILE A 183 5.30 -3.64 14.03
C ILE A 183 5.62 -4.82 14.94
N ALA A 184 5.97 -4.58 16.20
CA ALA A 184 6.30 -5.64 17.15
C ALA A 184 5.05 -6.51 17.47
N GLU A 185 3.89 -5.90 17.67
CA GLU A 185 2.62 -6.60 17.89
C GLU A 185 2.25 -7.47 16.67
N LEU A 186 2.33 -6.94 15.46
CA LEU A 186 2.04 -7.69 14.24
C LEU A 186 2.97 -8.89 14.06
N GLN A 187 4.25 -8.77 14.41
CA GLN A 187 5.19 -9.90 14.31
C GLN A 187 4.92 -11.02 15.34
N SER A 188 4.14 -10.77 16.38
CA SER A 188 3.69 -11.83 17.30
C SER A 188 2.64 -12.76 16.67
N VAL A 189 1.98 -12.32 15.60
CA VAL A 189 0.99 -13.12 14.89
C VAL A 189 1.66 -14.20 14.03
N PRO A 190 1.26 -15.47 14.14
CA PRO A 190 1.84 -16.53 13.34
C PRO A 190 1.86 -16.21 11.83
N ARG A 191 3.02 -16.36 11.17
CA ARG A 191 3.25 -16.14 9.74
C ARG A 191 3.24 -14.67 9.29
N ILE A 192 3.18 -13.72 10.21
CA ILE A 192 3.51 -12.33 9.95
C ILE A 192 4.98 -12.11 10.32
N GLY A 193 5.84 -12.16 9.31
CA GLY A 193 7.27 -11.87 9.47
C GLY A 193 7.57 -10.37 9.37
N PRO A 194 8.86 -9.98 9.56
CA PRO A 194 9.28 -8.59 9.52
C PRO A 194 8.81 -7.85 8.27
N TRP A 195 9.00 -8.43 7.08
CA TRP A 195 8.59 -7.78 5.83
C TRP A 195 7.09 -7.41 5.85
N THR A 196 6.22 -8.35 6.27
CA THR A 196 4.77 -8.13 6.27
C THR A 196 4.36 -7.07 7.27
N ALA A 197 4.90 -7.12 8.49
CA ALA A 197 4.59 -6.15 9.54
C ALA A 197 5.02 -4.73 9.13
N HIS A 198 6.25 -4.58 8.64
CA HIS A 198 6.79 -3.30 8.18
C HIS A 198 6.02 -2.75 6.96
N ALA A 199 5.70 -3.58 5.97
CA ALA A 199 4.92 -3.17 4.81
C ALA A 199 3.49 -2.75 5.19
N THR A 200 2.86 -3.44 6.15
CA THR A 200 1.55 -3.08 6.70
C THR A 200 1.58 -1.69 7.35
N VAL A 201 2.55 -1.46 8.23
CA VAL A 201 2.62 -0.20 8.98
C VAL A 201 2.96 0.97 8.05
N ALA A 202 3.84 0.76 7.08
CA ALA A 202 4.13 1.78 6.06
C ALA A 202 2.88 2.14 5.22
N ASP A 203 2.07 1.16 4.85
CA ASP A 203 0.81 1.39 4.11
C ASP A 203 -0.25 2.11 4.97
N TRP A 204 -0.36 1.73 6.24
CA TRP A 204 -1.27 2.32 7.21
C TRP A 204 -0.93 3.79 7.56
N SER A 205 0.35 4.09 7.81
CA SER A 205 0.80 5.37 8.35
C SER A 205 1.37 6.35 7.31
N ASN A 206 1.71 5.87 6.11
CA ASN A 206 2.59 6.55 5.13
C ASN A 206 4.02 6.83 5.64
N GLU A 207 4.45 6.18 6.73
CA GLU A 207 5.84 6.26 7.22
C GLU A 207 6.73 5.26 6.48
N TRP A 208 7.18 5.64 5.30
CA TRP A 208 7.94 4.78 4.38
C TRP A 208 9.40 4.55 4.79
N SER A 209 9.90 5.23 5.82
CA SER A 209 11.15 4.88 6.46
C SER A 209 11.07 3.52 7.17
N LEU A 210 9.85 3.09 7.54
CA LEU A 210 9.55 1.79 8.14
C LEU A 210 9.36 0.68 7.10
N TYR A 211 9.11 1.02 5.82
CA TYR A 211 8.99 0.03 4.75
C TYR A 211 10.30 -0.78 4.62
N PRO A 212 10.24 -2.08 4.25
CA PRO A 212 11.45 -2.87 3.99
C PRO A 212 12.19 -2.33 2.75
N TYR A 213 12.88 -1.22 2.90
CA TYR A 213 13.49 -0.46 1.80
C TYR A 213 14.63 -1.21 1.08
N ALA A 214 15.11 -2.32 1.62
CA ALA A 214 16.02 -3.23 0.92
C ALA A 214 15.29 -4.28 0.06
N ASP A 215 13.96 -4.23 0.01
CA ASP A 215 13.11 -5.13 -0.77
C ASP A 215 13.45 -5.04 -2.28
N LEU A 216 13.15 -6.14 -2.98
CA LEU A 216 13.42 -6.28 -4.40
C LEU A 216 12.82 -5.16 -5.25
N ALA A 217 11.65 -4.62 -4.90
CA ALA A 217 11.02 -3.54 -5.64
C ALA A 217 11.85 -2.25 -5.55
N VAL A 218 12.26 -1.85 -4.35
CA VAL A 218 13.10 -0.65 -4.16
C VAL A 218 14.42 -0.81 -4.88
N ARG A 219 15.09 -1.97 -4.73
CA ARG A 219 16.35 -2.27 -5.42
C ARG A 219 16.22 -2.20 -6.95
N THR A 220 15.16 -2.79 -7.48
CA THR A 220 14.91 -2.80 -8.92
C THR A 220 14.69 -1.39 -9.47
N TRP A 221 13.88 -0.60 -8.78
CA TRP A 221 13.54 0.73 -9.26
C TRP A 221 14.66 1.75 -9.03
N ALA A 222 15.40 1.64 -7.91
CA ALA A 222 16.61 2.44 -7.70
C ALA A 222 17.64 2.21 -8.83
N LYS A 223 17.89 0.94 -9.17
CA LYS A 223 18.80 0.57 -10.26
C LYS A 223 18.33 1.08 -11.63
N ARG A 224 17.03 1.05 -11.90
CA ARG A 224 16.48 1.56 -13.16
C ARG A 224 16.45 3.09 -13.22
N ALA A 225 16.19 3.75 -12.10
CA ALA A 225 16.17 5.20 -12.00
C ALA A 225 17.58 5.83 -12.02
N ALA A 226 18.60 5.07 -11.63
CA ALA A 226 20.01 5.49 -11.64
C ALA A 226 20.92 4.32 -12.06
N PRO A 227 20.92 3.96 -13.37
CA PRO A 227 21.66 2.79 -13.87
C PRO A 227 23.17 2.97 -13.85
N SER A 228 23.69 4.21 -13.84
CA SER A 228 25.13 4.49 -13.77
C SER A 228 25.71 4.39 -12.36
N HIS A 229 24.84 4.31 -11.32
CA HIS A 229 25.31 4.15 -9.94
C HIS A 229 25.58 2.67 -9.63
N ASP A 230 26.70 2.42 -8.95
CA ASP A 230 27.08 1.05 -8.56
C ASP A 230 26.29 0.60 -7.32
N TRP A 231 25.10 0.06 -7.56
CA TRP A 231 24.22 -0.44 -6.52
C TRP A 231 24.67 -1.82 -6.04
N PRO A 232 24.77 -2.04 -4.71
CA PRO A 232 25.05 -3.37 -4.17
C PRO A 232 24.05 -4.42 -4.66
N ALA A 233 24.57 -5.61 -4.99
CA ALA A 233 23.74 -6.70 -5.49
C ALA A 233 22.96 -7.41 -4.38
N ASP A 234 23.59 -7.57 -3.20
CA ASP A 234 22.96 -8.23 -2.06
C ASP A 234 22.05 -7.28 -1.27
N GLU A 235 21.04 -7.86 -0.64
CA GLU A 235 20.00 -7.09 0.07
C GLU A 235 20.53 -6.34 1.30
N PRO A 236 21.32 -6.93 2.19
CA PRO A 236 21.88 -6.23 3.35
C PRO A 236 22.76 -5.04 2.98
N ALA A 237 23.67 -5.21 2.02
CA ALA A 237 24.56 -4.13 1.58
C ALA A 237 23.79 -3.02 0.88
N PHE A 238 22.79 -3.36 0.05
CA PHE A 238 21.88 -2.37 -0.53
C PHE A 238 21.15 -1.58 0.55
N GLY A 239 20.61 -2.26 1.55
CA GLY A 239 19.87 -1.60 2.65
C GLY A 239 20.75 -0.61 3.42
N GLN A 240 22.00 -0.96 3.71
CA GLN A 240 22.96 -0.07 4.35
C GLN A 240 23.27 1.15 3.48
N THR A 241 23.57 0.92 2.20
CA THR A 241 23.83 1.98 1.22
C THR A 241 22.64 2.91 1.07
N TRP A 242 21.42 2.33 0.91
CA TRP A 242 20.18 3.10 0.75
C TRP A 242 19.91 3.99 1.96
N ARG A 243 20.02 3.44 3.17
CA ARG A 243 19.82 4.19 4.40
C ARG A 243 20.84 5.31 4.59
N ALA A 244 22.11 5.05 4.32
CA ALA A 244 23.19 6.04 4.41
C ALA A 244 22.99 7.18 3.40
N LEU A 245 22.60 6.84 2.17
CA LEU A 245 22.34 7.78 1.09
C LEU A 245 21.07 8.62 1.34
N ALA A 246 20.02 8.01 1.85
CA ALA A 246 18.75 8.68 2.10
C ALA A 246 18.76 9.57 3.36
N GLY A 247 19.50 9.17 4.40
CA GLY A 247 19.57 9.91 5.65
C GLY A 247 18.20 10.23 6.24
N GLU A 248 17.98 11.50 6.55
CA GLU A 248 16.69 12.02 7.05
C GLU A 248 15.53 11.94 6.02
N HIS A 249 15.86 11.75 4.75
CA HIS A 249 14.89 11.66 3.65
C HIS A 249 14.46 10.24 3.32
N LEU A 250 14.76 9.26 4.18
CA LEU A 250 14.49 7.83 3.94
C LEU A 250 13.03 7.55 3.59
N CYS A 251 12.10 8.19 4.28
CA CYS A 251 10.66 8.08 4.00
C CYS A 251 10.33 8.52 2.57
N SER A 252 10.65 9.76 2.23
CA SER A 252 10.33 10.33 0.91
C SER A 252 11.03 9.60 -0.24
N LEU A 253 12.33 9.27 -0.09
CA LEU A 253 13.07 8.60 -1.16
C LEU A 253 12.58 7.19 -1.41
N THR A 254 12.23 6.44 -0.36
CA THR A 254 11.68 5.09 -0.50
C THR A 254 10.33 5.13 -1.24
N LEU A 255 9.42 6.01 -0.81
CA LEU A 255 8.12 6.16 -1.48
C LEU A 255 8.30 6.60 -2.94
N LEU A 256 9.06 7.66 -3.19
CA LEU A 256 9.22 8.23 -4.54
C LEU A 256 9.87 7.23 -5.50
N THR A 257 10.80 6.38 -5.01
CA THR A 257 11.38 5.31 -5.83
C THR A 257 10.33 4.27 -6.24
N LEU A 258 9.44 3.88 -5.33
CA LEU A 258 8.33 2.98 -5.64
C LEU A 258 7.31 3.66 -6.57
N ALA A 259 7.00 4.95 -6.36
CA ALA A 259 6.12 5.73 -7.22
C ALA A 259 6.69 5.85 -8.63
N TRP A 260 7.99 6.14 -8.77
CA TRP A 260 8.67 6.18 -10.05
C TRP A 260 8.58 4.84 -10.77
N GLY A 261 8.81 3.76 -10.04
CA GLY A 261 8.69 2.40 -10.57
C GLY A 261 7.27 2.07 -11.05
N SER A 262 6.24 2.59 -10.39
CA SER A 262 4.85 2.35 -10.81
C SER A 262 4.48 3.06 -12.12
N GLN A 263 5.17 4.17 -12.46
CA GLN A 263 4.99 4.88 -13.73
C GLN A 263 5.84 4.31 -14.87
N HIS A 264 7.05 3.80 -14.57
CA HIS A 264 8.05 3.42 -15.58
C HIS A 264 8.24 1.91 -15.70
N GLY A 265 7.55 1.14 -14.87
CA GLY A 265 7.61 -0.31 -14.90
C GLY A 265 6.47 -0.92 -15.69
N ASP A 266 6.78 -1.78 -16.66
CA ASP A 266 5.81 -2.78 -17.08
C ASP A 266 5.50 -3.65 -15.86
N ILE A 267 4.29 -3.53 -15.35
CA ILE A 267 3.78 -4.39 -14.28
C ILE A 267 3.44 -5.73 -14.94
N GLY A 268 4.48 -6.51 -15.24
CA GLY A 268 4.35 -7.86 -15.77
C GLY A 268 3.81 -8.86 -14.72
#